data_1167a5e0584c143261c4f6234d097847
#
_entry.id   1167a5e0584c143261c4f6234d097847
#
_cell.length_a   1.000
_cell.length_b   1.000
_cell.length_c   1.000
_cell.angle_alpha   90.00
_cell.angle_beta   90.00
_cell.angle_gamma   90.00
#
_symmetry.space_group_name_H-M   'P 1'
#
loop_
_entity.id
_entity.type
_entity.pdbx_description
1 polymer ?
#
loop_
_entity_poly.entity_id
_entity_poly.type
_entity_poly.pdbx_seq_one_letter_code
_entity_poly.pdbx_strand_id
1 'polypeptide(L)'
;MAFRSAVISGLAWAALGALAGLPAAAAELLMVEQPGCHWCAQWNEEVGVAYPASEESRRAPLRRVRLGDLPEDVEFDSRPVFTPTFVLIDEEGQELGRIEGYPGDEFFWPLFERLLDTHAPADGGDP
;
A
#
# COMPACT_ATOMS: atom_id res chain seq x y z
N MET A 1 60.59 29.37 -33.76
CA MET A 1 60.18 28.05 -33.22
C MET A 1 59.00 28.28 -32.29
N ALA A 2 57.80 27.97 -32.72
CA ALA A 2 56.59 28.14 -31.94
C ALA A 2 56.17 26.80 -31.35
N PHE A 3 56.23 26.68 -30.03
CA PHE A 3 55.69 25.53 -29.31
C PHE A 3 54.18 25.70 -29.14
N ARG A 4 53.39 24.92 -29.85
CA ARG A 4 51.93 24.86 -29.67
C ARG A 4 51.64 23.93 -28.52
N SER A 5 51.28 24.48 -27.39
CA SER A 5 50.73 23.69 -26.28
C SER A 5 49.31 23.28 -26.61
N ALA A 6 49.10 22.01 -26.80
CA ALA A 6 47.77 21.43 -26.92
C ALA A 6 47.16 21.28 -25.51
N VAL A 7 46.14 22.07 -25.21
CA VAL A 7 45.33 21.93 -24.00
C VAL A 7 44.33 20.84 -24.29
N ILE A 8 44.51 19.68 -23.66
CA ILE A 8 43.54 18.60 -23.67
C ILE A 8 42.51 18.91 -22.60
N SER A 9 41.37 19.44 -23.02
CA SER A 9 40.20 19.62 -22.15
C SER A 9 39.57 18.26 -21.93
N GLY A 10 39.83 17.67 -20.78
CA GLY A 10 39.12 16.46 -20.32
C GLY A 10 37.68 16.78 -19.96
N LEU A 11 36.73 16.33 -20.78
CA LEU A 11 35.32 16.31 -20.41
C LEU A 11 35.13 15.24 -19.35
N ALA A 12 34.99 15.68 -18.11
CA ALA A 12 34.49 14.82 -17.04
C ALA A 12 32.98 14.59 -17.25
N TRP A 13 32.63 13.42 -17.73
CA TRP A 13 31.26 12.95 -17.75
C TRP A 13 30.87 12.58 -16.31
N ALA A 14 30.16 13.49 -15.64
CA ALA A 14 29.49 13.16 -14.41
C ALA A 14 28.31 12.24 -14.77
N ALA A 15 28.49 10.95 -14.57
CA ALA A 15 27.39 10.00 -14.59
C ALA A 15 26.46 10.30 -13.41
N LEU A 16 25.43 11.12 -13.62
CA LEU A 16 24.29 11.19 -12.69
C LEU A 16 23.60 9.83 -12.77
N GLY A 17 23.93 8.96 -11.83
CA GLY A 17 23.16 7.74 -11.61
C GLY A 17 21.75 8.14 -11.21
N ALA A 18 20.78 7.97 -12.12
CA ALA A 18 19.38 8.10 -11.78
C ALA A 18 19.05 6.97 -10.80
N LEU A 19 18.88 7.31 -9.52
CA LEU A 19 18.27 6.42 -8.54
C LEU A 19 16.80 6.26 -8.95
N ALA A 20 16.52 5.23 -9.75
CA ALA A 20 15.15 4.82 -10.01
C ALA A 20 14.58 4.30 -8.70
N GLY A 21 13.87 5.15 -7.95
CA GLY A 21 13.11 4.74 -6.78
C GLY A 21 12.08 3.70 -7.18
N LEU A 22 11.85 2.69 -6.33
CA LEU A 22 10.72 1.78 -6.49
C LEU A 22 9.44 2.62 -6.48
N PRO A 23 8.48 2.38 -7.41
CA PRO A 23 7.22 3.09 -7.39
C PRO A 23 6.52 2.86 -6.06
N ALA A 24 6.04 3.94 -5.43
CA ALA A 24 5.21 3.84 -4.25
C ALA A 24 3.93 3.08 -4.60
N ALA A 25 3.42 2.29 -3.66
CA ALA A 25 2.13 1.63 -3.83
C ALA A 25 1.02 2.68 -4.03
N ALA A 26 0.13 2.44 -5.01
CA ALA A 26 -0.98 3.35 -5.32
C ALA A 26 -2.15 3.24 -4.35
N ALA A 27 -2.09 2.32 -3.40
CA ALA A 27 -3.14 2.08 -2.42
C ALA A 27 -2.54 1.63 -1.09
N GLU A 28 -3.33 1.72 -0.03
CA GLU A 28 -3.03 1.21 1.31
C GLU A 28 -4.22 0.40 1.82
N LEU A 29 -3.96 -0.66 2.56
CA LEU A 29 -5.01 -1.38 3.29
C LEU A 29 -4.98 -0.97 4.76
N LEU A 30 -6.03 -0.29 5.20
CA LEU A 30 -6.23 -0.02 6.61
C LEU A 30 -6.92 -1.20 7.28
N MET A 31 -6.35 -1.68 8.37
CA MET A 31 -7.04 -2.57 9.29
C MET A 31 -7.49 -1.78 10.51
N VAL A 32 -8.78 -1.57 10.61
CA VAL A 32 -9.40 -0.92 11.77
C VAL A 32 -9.63 -1.98 12.85
N GLU A 33 -8.95 -1.81 13.96
CA GLU A 33 -8.96 -2.78 15.07
C GLU A 33 -9.23 -2.11 16.41
N GLN A 34 -9.46 -2.90 17.44
CA GLN A 34 -9.62 -2.43 18.82
C GLN A 34 -9.12 -3.49 19.80
N PRO A 35 -8.75 -3.09 21.05
CA PRO A 35 -8.37 -4.05 22.08
C PRO A 35 -9.50 -5.04 22.35
N GLY A 36 -9.15 -6.32 22.56
CA GLY A 36 -10.13 -7.37 22.85
C GLY A 36 -10.93 -7.88 21.67
N CYS A 37 -10.59 -7.47 20.47
CA CYS A 37 -11.26 -7.93 19.25
C CYS A 37 -10.81 -9.36 18.88
N HIS A 38 -11.70 -10.34 19.11
CA HIS A 38 -11.42 -11.74 18.82
C HIS A 38 -11.13 -12.00 17.33
N TRP A 39 -11.92 -11.43 16.45
CA TRP A 39 -11.76 -11.61 15.01
C TRP A 39 -10.54 -10.90 14.45
N CYS A 40 -10.10 -9.79 15.08
CA CYS A 40 -8.83 -9.15 14.76
C CYS A 40 -7.66 -10.08 15.09
N ALA A 41 -7.68 -10.72 16.25
CA ALA A 41 -6.66 -11.67 16.67
C ALA A 41 -6.61 -12.88 15.73
N GLN A 42 -7.76 -13.40 15.33
CA GLN A 42 -7.83 -14.52 14.39
C GLN A 42 -7.27 -14.15 13.02
N TRP A 43 -7.61 -12.97 12.49
CA TRP A 43 -7.02 -12.47 11.23
C TRP A 43 -5.50 -12.36 11.35
N ASN A 44 -5.00 -11.84 12.47
CA ASN A 44 -3.55 -11.71 12.69
C ASN A 44 -2.83 -13.06 12.61
N GLU A 45 -3.44 -14.12 13.12
CA GLU A 45 -2.86 -15.47 13.09
C GLU A 45 -2.95 -16.13 11.72
N GLU A 46 -4.07 -15.99 11.04
CA GLU A 46 -4.36 -16.72 9.79
C GLU A 46 -3.86 -15.98 8.55
N VAL A 47 -3.99 -14.67 8.51
CA VAL A 47 -3.65 -13.82 7.36
C VAL A 47 -2.47 -12.89 7.65
N GLY A 48 -2.48 -12.25 8.80
CA GLY A 48 -1.52 -11.20 9.15
C GLY A 48 -0.07 -11.66 9.10
N VAL A 49 0.22 -12.91 9.44
CA VAL A 49 1.58 -13.49 9.38
C VAL A 49 2.07 -13.68 7.95
N ALA A 50 1.17 -13.95 7.00
CA ALA A 50 1.49 -14.14 5.59
C ALA A 50 1.41 -12.84 4.79
N TYR A 51 0.64 -11.86 5.24
CA TYR A 51 0.35 -10.63 4.50
C TYR A 51 1.60 -9.89 4.04
N PRO A 52 2.64 -9.63 4.87
CA PRO A 52 3.83 -8.89 4.43
C PRO A 52 4.59 -9.52 3.26
N ALA A 53 4.50 -10.83 3.10
CA ALA A 53 5.15 -11.57 2.01
C ALA A 53 4.27 -11.73 0.77
N SER A 54 3.02 -11.29 0.83
CA SER A 54 2.05 -11.43 -0.26
C SER A 54 2.24 -10.40 -1.37
N GLU A 55 1.72 -10.70 -2.55
CA GLU A 55 1.64 -9.74 -3.65
C GLU A 55 0.68 -8.61 -3.33
N GLU A 56 -0.40 -8.92 -2.61
CA GLU A 56 -1.41 -7.98 -2.17
C GLU A 56 -0.80 -6.89 -1.28
N SER A 57 0.16 -7.25 -0.40
CA SER A 57 0.85 -6.27 0.43
C SER A 57 1.74 -5.31 -0.36
N ARG A 58 2.25 -5.74 -1.51
CA ARG A 58 3.01 -4.85 -2.40
C ARG A 58 2.09 -3.85 -3.10
N ARG A 59 0.88 -4.27 -3.43
CA ARG A 59 -0.15 -3.42 -4.05
C ARG A 59 -0.81 -2.49 -3.03
N ALA A 60 -1.00 -2.97 -1.81
CA ALA A 60 -1.61 -2.22 -0.71
C ALA A 60 -0.93 -2.60 0.62
N PRO A 61 0.13 -1.91 1.02
CA PRO A 61 0.76 -2.12 2.32
C PRO A 61 -0.25 -1.96 3.46
N LEU A 62 -0.08 -2.76 4.51
CA LEU A 62 -0.96 -2.75 5.67
C LEU A 62 -0.64 -1.56 6.58
N ARG A 63 -1.68 -0.81 6.94
CA ARG A 63 -1.65 0.21 7.97
C ARG A 63 -2.68 -0.11 9.05
N ARG A 64 -2.23 -0.26 10.29
CA ARG A 64 -3.12 -0.54 11.42
C ARG A 64 -3.61 0.76 12.03
N VAL A 65 -4.91 0.84 12.26
CA VAL A 65 -5.55 1.99 12.89
C VAL A 65 -6.53 1.52 13.97
N ARG A 66 -6.77 2.36 14.95
CA ARG A 66 -7.71 2.05 16.04
C ARG A 66 -9.08 2.66 15.78
N LEU A 67 -10.12 1.90 16.06
CA LEU A 67 -11.50 2.36 15.94
C LEU A 67 -11.77 3.62 16.78
N GLY A 68 -11.15 3.71 17.97
CA GLY A 68 -11.29 4.87 18.86
C GLY A 68 -10.43 6.07 18.48
N ASP A 69 -9.52 5.92 17.51
CA ASP A 69 -8.58 6.97 17.08
C ASP A 69 -8.33 6.86 15.59
N LEU A 70 -9.36 7.14 14.81
CA LEU A 70 -9.28 7.08 13.35
C LEU A 70 -8.40 8.19 12.79
N PRO A 71 -7.57 7.89 11.76
CA PRO A 71 -6.65 8.87 11.19
C PRO A 71 -7.40 10.01 10.49
N GLU A 72 -6.89 11.24 10.67
CA GLU A 72 -7.46 12.44 10.04
C GLU A 72 -7.14 12.57 8.55
N ASP A 73 -6.10 11.86 8.10
CA ASP A 73 -5.66 11.86 6.69
C ASP A 73 -6.46 10.89 5.80
N VAL A 74 -7.48 10.24 6.34
CA VAL A 74 -8.33 9.29 5.62
C VAL A 74 -9.77 9.79 5.58
N GLU A 75 -10.33 9.84 4.39
CA GLU A 75 -11.75 10.09 4.18
C GLU A 75 -12.50 8.78 3.98
N PHE A 76 -13.24 8.40 5.00
CA PHE A 76 -14.11 7.23 4.98
C PHE A 76 -15.45 7.58 4.34
N ASP A 77 -15.98 6.70 3.51
CA ASP A 77 -17.34 6.82 2.96
C ASP A 77 -18.39 6.84 4.07
N SER A 78 -18.13 6.05 5.10
CA SER A 78 -18.85 6.08 6.37
C SER A 78 -17.89 5.69 7.49
N ARG A 79 -18.13 6.25 8.69
CA ARG A 79 -17.30 5.91 9.84
C ARG A 79 -17.35 4.40 10.11
N PRO A 80 -16.20 3.70 10.19
CA PRO A 80 -16.17 2.30 10.63
C PRO A 80 -16.77 2.14 12.02
N VAL A 81 -17.56 1.08 12.22
CA VAL A 81 -18.21 0.77 13.51
C VAL A 81 -17.92 -0.65 14.00
N PHE A 82 -17.47 -1.52 13.12
CA PHE A 82 -17.12 -2.90 13.44
C PHE A 82 -15.61 -3.12 13.39
N THR A 83 -15.12 -4.09 14.14
CA THR A 83 -13.74 -4.55 14.03
C THR A 83 -13.67 -6.07 13.84
N PRO A 84 -12.75 -6.55 12.98
CA PRO A 84 -11.96 -5.71 12.07
C PRO A 84 -12.80 -5.13 10.93
N THR A 85 -12.43 -3.96 10.45
CA THR A 85 -12.87 -3.44 9.14
C THR A 85 -11.61 -3.18 8.32
N PHE A 86 -11.59 -3.68 7.10
CA PHE A 86 -10.48 -3.50 6.18
C PHE A 86 -10.89 -2.48 5.13
N VAL A 87 -10.21 -1.34 5.11
CA VAL A 87 -10.53 -0.24 4.21
C VAL A 87 -9.39 -0.03 3.23
N LEU A 88 -9.68 -0.19 1.95
CA LEU A 88 -8.73 0.14 0.88
C LEU A 88 -8.83 1.63 0.58
N ILE A 89 -7.70 2.33 0.64
CA ILE A 89 -7.61 3.76 0.34
C ILE A 89 -6.65 4.03 -0.79
N ASP A 90 -6.85 5.13 -1.50
CA ASP A 90 -5.94 5.61 -2.53
C ASP A 90 -4.83 6.51 -1.96
N GLU A 91 -3.99 7.07 -2.82
CA GLU A 91 -2.87 7.94 -2.45
C GLU A 91 -3.30 9.22 -1.76
N GLU A 92 -4.53 9.69 -2.01
CA GLU A 92 -5.10 10.88 -1.38
C GLU A 92 -5.82 10.58 -0.07
N GLY A 93 -5.88 9.31 0.35
CA GLY A 93 -6.56 8.88 1.55
C GLY A 93 -8.06 8.68 1.40
N GLN A 94 -8.55 8.63 0.15
CA GLN A 94 -9.97 8.37 -0.14
C GLN A 94 -10.28 6.88 -0.07
N GLU A 95 -11.37 6.52 0.59
CA GLU A 95 -11.84 5.14 0.59
C GLU A 95 -12.25 4.70 -0.82
N LEU A 96 -11.69 3.57 -1.24
CA LEU A 96 -12.03 2.90 -2.50
C LEU A 96 -13.06 1.79 -2.28
N GLY A 97 -13.01 1.13 -1.15
CA GLY A 97 -13.92 0.07 -0.77
C GLY A 97 -13.49 -0.56 0.54
N ARG A 98 -14.29 -1.47 1.08
CA ARG A 98 -14.00 -2.11 2.36
C ARG A 98 -14.52 -3.53 2.47
N ILE A 99 -13.96 -4.26 3.42
CA ILE A 99 -14.47 -5.54 3.92
C ILE A 99 -14.78 -5.34 5.39
N GLU A 100 -16.04 -5.50 5.78
CA GLU A 100 -16.46 -5.41 7.19
C GLU A 100 -16.46 -6.78 7.82
N GLY A 101 -15.72 -6.92 8.92
CA GLY A 101 -15.54 -8.19 9.60
C GLY A 101 -14.47 -9.08 8.97
N TYR A 102 -14.30 -10.26 9.54
CA TYR A 102 -13.35 -11.25 9.05
C TYR A 102 -14.07 -12.59 8.80
N PRO A 103 -14.29 -12.94 7.53
CA PRO A 103 -15.05 -14.14 7.16
C PRO A 103 -14.23 -15.45 7.15
N GLY A 104 -12.97 -15.41 7.59
CA GLY A 104 -12.00 -16.48 7.46
C GLY A 104 -11.05 -16.27 6.28
N ASP A 105 -9.90 -16.92 6.32
CA ASP A 105 -8.84 -16.77 5.33
C ASP A 105 -9.28 -17.21 3.91
N GLU A 106 -10.07 -18.28 3.83
CA GLU A 106 -10.60 -18.78 2.56
C GLU A 106 -11.43 -17.75 1.79
N PHE A 107 -12.11 -16.85 2.51
CA PHE A 107 -12.94 -15.80 1.89
C PHE A 107 -12.24 -14.44 1.86
N PHE A 108 -11.36 -14.18 2.82
CA PHE A 108 -10.66 -12.89 2.89
C PHE A 108 -9.82 -12.62 1.64
N TRP A 109 -8.96 -13.57 1.26
CA TRP A 109 -8.07 -13.38 0.12
C TRP A 109 -8.81 -13.12 -1.19
N PRO A 110 -9.81 -13.94 -1.59
CA PRO A 110 -10.56 -13.68 -2.82
C PRO A 110 -11.34 -12.37 -2.81
N LEU A 111 -11.90 -11.99 -1.66
CA LEU A 111 -12.61 -10.71 -1.51
C LEU A 111 -11.65 -9.54 -1.65
N PHE A 112 -10.49 -9.63 -1.04
CA PHE A 112 -9.49 -8.58 -1.08
C PHE A 112 -8.85 -8.45 -2.47
N GLU A 113 -8.52 -9.56 -3.12
CA GLU A 113 -8.04 -9.55 -4.51
C GLU A 113 -9.05 -8.87 -5.44
N ARG A 114 -10.33 -9.20 -5.31
CA ARG A 114 -11.39 -8.55 -6.10
C ARG A 114 -11.46 -7.05 -5.83
N LEU A 115 -11.31 -6.64 -4.57
CA LEU A 115 -11.31 -5.24 -4.19
C LEU A 115 -10.12 -4.50 -4.83
N LEU A 116 -8.94 -5.09 -4.78
CA LEU A 116 -7.74 -4.56 -5.42
C LEU A 116 -7.90 -4.47 -6.94
N ASP A 117 -8.37 -5.52 -7.58
CA ASP A 117 -8.50 -5.57 -9.04
C ASP A 117 -9.54 -4.58 -9.56
N THR A 118 -10.57 -4.30 -8.76
CA THR A 118 -11.61 -3.34 -9.11
C THR A 118 -11.15 -1.90 -8.96
N HIS A 119 -10.40 -1.58 -7.90
CA HIS A 119 -10.12 -0.20 -7.49
C HIS A 119 -8.66 0.21 -7.62
N ALA A 120 -7.72 -0.74 -7.56
CA ALA A 120 -6.29 -0.49 -7.60
C ALA A 120 -5.58 -1.52 -8.50
N PRO A 121 -5.89 -1.55 -9.80
CA PRO A 121 -5.31 -2.53 -10.71
C PRO A 121 -3.79 -2.42 -10.75
N ALA A 122 -3.09 -3.57 -10.86
CA ALA A 122 -1.64 -3.67 -10.76
C ALA A 122 -0.89 -2.90 -11.87
N ASP A 123 -1.51 -2.76 -13.04
CA ASP A 123 -0.92 -2.20 -14.26
C ASP A 123 -1.51 -0.84 -14.64
N GLY A 124 -1.69 0.08 -13.67
CA GLY A 124 -2.10 1.47 -13.94
C GLY A 124 -3.25 1.59 -14.96
N GLY A 125 -4.22 0.69 -14.85
CA GLY A 125 -5.46 0.63 -15.56
C GLY A 125 -5.55 1.35 -16.90
N ASP A 126 -5.07 0.73 -17.95
CA ASP A 126 -5.60 1.07 -19.26
C ASP A 126 -6.82 0.18 -19.50
N PRO A 127 -8.01 0.77 -19.73
CA PRO A 127 -9.20 -0.02 -20.01
C PRO A 127 -9.13 -0.74 -21.34
#